data_1a9bf1f2f3a4ffa22ea3596fdb37023b
#
_entry.id   1a9bf1f2f3a4ffa22ea3596fdb37023b
#
_cell.length_a   1.000
_cell.length_b   1.000
_cell.length_c   1.000
_cell.angle_alpha   90.00
_cell.angle_beta   90.00
_cell.angle_gamma   90.00
#
_symmetry.space_group_name_H-M   'P 1'
#
loop_
_entity.id
_entity.type
_entity.pdbx_description
1 polymer ?
#
loop_
_entity_poly.entity_id
_entity_poly.type
_entity_poly.pdbx_seq_one_letter_code
_entity_poly.pdbx_strand_id
1 'polypeptide(L)'
;SFNFNLLPAIPSEIITSVERKRLEDTTRLYRQRVADVPPAIEKKEMERLIIELSWKSSKIEGNTYTLLDTEKLILEHKEAAGHDKKEAIMILNHKDAFMFVHEHAKEYRALTRANLENLHKILVKDLNVGFGLRQKPVGVVGSKYRPLDNIHQIKEAVDELSSVIARIETPYEK
;
A
#
# COMPACT_ATOMS: atom_id res chain seq x y z
N SER A 1 19.07 15.99 4.50
CA SER A 1 19.31 14.64 5.07
C SER A 1 18.12 14.21 5.91
N PHE A 2 17.99 12.91 6.12
CA PHE A 2 16.96 12.33 6.97
C PHE A 2 17.13 12.82 8.42
N ASN A 3 16.03 13.13 9.08
CA ASN A 3 16.02 13.59 10.47
C ASN A 3 15.42 12.52 11.38
N PHE A 4 16.25 11.77 12.09
CA PHE A 4 15.83 10.73 13.03
C PHE A 4 14.96 11.26 14.18
N ASN A 5 15.14 12.52 14.59
CA ASN A 5 14.35 13.11 15.67
C ASN A 5 12.88 13.37 15.28
N LEU A 6 12.56 13.28 13.98
CA LEU A 6 11.20 13.48 13.50
C LEU A 6 10.27 12.32 13.89
N LEU A 7 10.73 11.09 13.78
CA LEU A 7 9.92 9.89 14.05
C LEU A 7 9.43 9.83 15.50
N PRO A 8 10.31 9.95 16.53
CA PRO A 8 9.86 9.98 17.92
C PRO A 8 8.97 11.18 18.27
N ALA A 9 9.10 12.27 17.50
CA ALA A 9 8.31 13.50 17.72
C ALA A 9 6.92 13.47 17.09
N ILE A 10 6.56 12.42 16.33
CA ILE A 10 5.21 12.25 15.78
C ILE A 10 4.24 12.08 16.96
N PRO A 11 3.23 12.98 17.10
CA PRO A 11 2.25 12.88 18.17
C PRO A 11 1.40 11.61 18.02
N SER A 12 0.95 11.06 19.14
CA SER A 12 0.02 9.91 19.15
C SER A 12 -1.40 10.29 18.69
N GLU A 13 -1.73 11.57 18.72
CA GLU A 13 -2.99 12.13 18.25
C GLU A 13 -2.70 13.18 17.17
N ILE A 14 -3.11 12.90 15.94
CA ILE A 14 -2.86 13.74 14.77
C ILE A 14 -4.15 14.47 14.36
N ILE A 15 -5.30 13.79 14.52
CA ILE A 15 -6.62 14.33 14.20
C ILE A 15 -7.33 14.85 15.44
N THR A 16 -8.16 15.86 15.28
CA THR A 16 -8.97 16.41 16.36
C THR A 16 -10.07 15.43 16.80
N SER A 17 -10.57 15.58 18.02
CA SER A 17 -11.70 14.79 18.53
C SER A 17 -12.96 14.89 17.66
N VAL A 18 -13.18 16.04 17.03
CA VAL A 18 -14.32 16.27 16.12
C VAL A 18 -14.15 15.46 14.83
N GLU A 19 -12.96 15.48 14.25
CA GLU A 19 -12.63 14.69 13.04
C GLU A 19 -12.71 13.19 13.34
N ARG A 20 -12.17 12.76 14.47
CA ARG A 20 -12.26 11.36 14.93
C ARG A 20 -13.71 10.89 15.02
N LYS A 21 -14.55 11.66 15.71
CA LYS A 21 -15.98 11.34 15.84
C LYS A 21 -16.67 11.24 14.49
N ARG A 22 -16.38 12.14 13.56
CA ARG A 22 -16.92 12.11 12.20
C ARG A 22 -16.52 10.83 11.44
N LEU A 23 -15.25 10.39 11.55
CA LEU A 23 -14.76 9.16 10.95
C LEU A 23 -15.41 7.92 11.58
N GLU A 24 -15.56 7.89 12.90
CA GLU A 24 -16.24 6.80 13.63
C GLU A 24 -17.71 6.69 13.22
N ASP A 25 -18.43 7.82 13.16
CA ASP A 25 -19.84 7.86 12.75
C ASP A 25 -19.98 7.39 11.29
N THR A 26 -19.10 7.82 10.40
CA THR A 26 -19.09 7.37 8.99
C THR A 26 -18.82 5.87 8.89
N THR A 27 -17.87 5.36 9.63
CA THR A 27 -17.53 3.92 9.68
C THR A 27 -18.70 3.10 10.22
N ARG A 28 -19.37 3.59 11.26
CA ARG A 28 -20.57 2.95 11.81
C ARG A 28 -21.70 2.87 10.79
N LEU A 29 -22.00 3.98 10.10
CA LEU A 29 -23.01 4.02 9.04
C LEU A 29 -22.68 3.08 7.88
N TYR A 30 -21.41 3.02 7.47
CA TYR A 30 -20.95 2.07 6.47
C TYR A 30 -21.21 0.63 6.92
N ARG A 31 -20.79 0.25 8.12
CA ARG A 31 -21.01 -1.10 8.66
C ARG A 31 -22.48 -1.48 8.72
N GLN A 32 -23.37 -0.54 9.08
CA GLN A 32 -24.80 -0.76 9.07
C GLN A 32 -25.35 -1.02 7.66
N ARG A 33 -24.87 -0.25 6.66
CA ARG A 33 -25.30 -0.39 5.25
C ARG A 33 -24.84 -1.70 4.62
N VAL A 34 -23.66 -2.19 4.99
CA VAL A 34 -23.12 -3.43 4.40
C VAL A 34 -23.51 -4.69 5.17
N ALA A 35 -24.11 -4.56 6.36
CA ALA A 35 -24.48 -5.71 7.18
C ALA A 35 -25.45 -6.69 6.49
N ASP A 36 -26.33 -6.16 5.64
CA ASP A 36 -27.35 -6.93 4.94
C ASP A 36 -27.03 -7.14 3.43
N VAL A 37 -25.80 -6.78 3.02
CA VAL A 37 -25.39 -6.96 1.62
C VAL A 37 -25.14 -8.44 1.34
N PRO A 38 -25.76 -9.03 0.30
CA PRO A 38 -25.48 -10.40 -0.09
C PRO A 38 -23.99 -10.65 -0.39
N PRO A 39 -23.41 -11.77 0.04
CA PRO A 39 -21.97 -12.07 -0.18
C PRO A 39 -21.51 -11.98 -1.65
N ALA A 40 -22.41 -12.29 -2.59
CA ALA A 40 -22.10 -12.17 -4.02
C ALA A 40 -21.90 -10.72 -4.47
N ILE A 41 -22.64 -9.77 -3.89
CA ILE A 41 -22.48 -8.35 -4.17
C ILE A 41 -21.23 -7.82 -3.49
N GLU A 42 -20.97 -8.21 -2.23
CA GLU A 42 -19.75 -7.84 -1.50
C GLU A 42 -18.49 -8.28 -2.28
N LYS A 43 -18.49 -9.54 -2.76
CA LYS A 43 -17.39 -10.07 -3.58
C LYS A 43 -17.17 -9.24 -4.85
N LYS A 44 -18.26 -8.87 -5.55
CA LYS A 44 -18.18 -8.08 -6.79
C LYS A 44 -17.65 -6.66 -6.53
N GLU A 45 -18.08 -6.02 -5.45
CA GLU A 45 -17.58 -4.69 -5.08
C GLU A 45 -16.10 -4.74 -4.65
N MET A 46 -15.68 -5.80 -3.94
CA MET A 46 -14.28 -6.02 -3.62
C MET A 46 -13.42 -6.22 -4.88
N GLU A 47 -13.88 -7.03 -5.83
CA GLU A 47 -13.20 -7.23 -7.11
C GLU A 47 -13.03 -5.92 -7.87
N ARG A 48 -14.08 -5.09 -7.95
CA ARG A 48 -14.04 -3.77 -8.57
C ARG A 48 -13.04 -2.85 -7.86
N LEU A 49 -13.04 -2.83 -6.53
CA LEU A 49 -12.10 -2.05 -5.73
C LEU A 49 -10.65 -2.47 -6.01
N ILE A 50 -10.37 -3.77 -6.06
CA ILE A 50 -9.04 -4.31 -6.34
C ILE A 50 -8.56 -3.90 -7.74
N ILE A 51 -9.44 -3.97 -8.75
CA ILE A 51 -9.12 -3.54 -10.11
C ILE A 51 -8.74 -2.05 -10.13
N GLU A 52 -9.57 -1.21 -9.51
CA GLU A 52 -9.35 0.24 -9.49
C GLU A 52 -8.07 0.62 -8.71
N LEU A 53 -7.82 0.00 -7.55
CA LEU A 53 -6.62 0.24 -6.76
C LEU A 53 -5.36 -0.23 -7.50
N SER A 54 -5.40 -1.41 -8.15
CA SER A 54 -4.27 -1.94 -8.91
C SER A 54 -3.92 -1.02 -10.08
N TRP A 55 -4.94 -0.52 -10.80
CA TRP A 55 -4.76 0.45 -11.87
C TRP A 55 -4.16 1.77 -11.35
N LYS A 56 -4.75 2.38 -10.32
CA LYS A 56 -4.28 3.67 -9.77
C LYS A 56 -2.87 3.57 -9.22
N SER A 57 -2.56 2.52 -8.46
CA SER A 57 -1.22 2.31 -7.90
C SER A 57 -0.18 2.14 -9.00
N SER A 58 -0.46 1.29 -10.00
CA SER A 58 0.45 1.12 -11.13
C SER A 58 0.66 2.40 -11.94
N LYS A 59 -0.41 3.22 -12.09
CA LYS A 59 -0.34 4.49 -12.82
C LYS A 59 0.56 5.52 -12.13
N ILE A 60 0.60 5.54 -10.79
CA ILE A 60 1.54 6.38 -10.02
C ILE A 60 2.98 6.01 -10.34
N GLU A 61 3.25 4.73 -10.59
CA GLU A 61 4.57 4.22 -10.98
C GLU A 61 4.88 4.37 -12.49
N GLY A 62 4.03 5.07 -13.23
CA GLY A 62 4.25 5.34 -14.66
C GLY A 62 3.65 4.34 -15.62
N ASN A 63 2.82 3.40 -15.16
CA ASN A 63 2.10 2.46 -16.01
C ASN A 63 1.11 3.19 -16.93
N THR A 64 1.01 2.76 -18.17
CA THR A 64 0.20 3.42 -19.21
C THR A 64 -1.13 2.73 -19.51
N TYR A 65 -1.42 1.58 -18.89
CA TYR A 65 -2.70 0.88 -19.00
C TYR A 65 -3.88 1.79 -18.66
N THR A 66 -4.97 1.65 -19.39
CA THR A 66 -6.27 2.25 -19.01
C THR A 66 -6.96 1.39 -17.95
N LEU A 67 -7.99 1.93 -17.30
CA LEU A 67 -8.80 1.15 -16.36
C LEU A 67 -9.48 -0.04 -17.08
N LEU A 68 -9.96 0.14 -18.31
CA LEU A 68 -10.58 -0.92 -19.09
C LEU A 68 -9.57 -2.03 -19.47
N ASP A 69 -8.35 -1.67 -19.83
CA ASP A 69 -7.30 -2.66 -20.13
C ASP A 69 -6.91 -3.43 -18.87
N THR A 70 -6.85 -2.74 -17.73
CA THR A 70 -6.60 -3.36 -16.43
C THR A 70 -7.71 -4.35 -16.04
N GLU A 71 -8.97 -3.99 -16.27
CA GLU A 71 -10.12 -4.86 -16.05
C GLU A 71 -10.03 -6.14 -16.90
N LYS A 72 -9.77 -5.99 -18.22
CA LYS A 72 -9.57 -7.13 -19.12
C LYS A 72 -8.38 -8.00 -18.72
N LEU A 73 -7.28 -7.38 -18.29
CA LEU A 73 -6.10 -8.12 -17.83
C LEU A 73 -6.43 -8.97 -16.59
N ILE A 74 -7.13 -8.40 -15.61
CA ILE A 74 -7.43 -9.07 -14.35
C ILE A 74 -8.51 -10.15 -14.51
N LEU A 75 -9.59 -9.85 -15.25
CA LEU A 75 -10.76 -10.72 -15.38
C LEU A 75 -10.62 -11.74 -16.52
N GLU A 76 -10.04 -11.34 -17.63
CA GLU A 76 -9.98 -12.15 -18.84
C GLU A 76 -8.57 -12.68 -19.15
N HIS A 77 -7.55 -12.29 -18.36
CA HIS A 77 -6.14 -12.61 -18.58
C HIS A 77 -5.61 -12.14 -19.97
N LYS A 78 -6.15 -11.03 -20.48
CA LYS A 78 -5.78 -10.44 -21.76
C LYS A 78 -4.87 -9.23 -21.55
N GLU A 79 -3.61 -9.37 -22.02
CA GLU A 79 -2.69 -8.24 -22.09
C GLU A 79 -3.12 -7.25 -23.17
N ALA A 80 -2.99 -5.95 -22.89
CA ALA A 80 -3.26 -4.90 -23.86
C ALA A 80 -2.11 -4.81 -24.88
N ALA A 81 -2.45 -4.67 -26.15
CA ALA A 81 -1.45 -4.52 -27.21
C ALA A 81 -0.72 -3.17 -27.13
N GLY A 82 0.56 -3.15 -27.45
CA GLY A 82 1.37 -1.92 -27.49
C GLY A 82 1.93 -1.47 -26.13
N HIS A 83 1.75 -2.23 -25.08
CA HIS A 83 2.31 -1.98 -23.75
C HIS A 83 3.50 -2.92 -23.44
N ASP A 84 4.40 -2.47 -22.54
CA ASP A 84 5.47 -3.32 -22.04
C ASP A 84 4.87 -4.43 -21.16
N LYS A 85 5.38 -5.65 -21.32
CA LYS A 85 4.99 -6.80 -20.50
C LYS A 85 5.15 -6.53 -18.99
N LYS A 86 6.13 -5.72 -18.61
CA LYS A 86 6.32 -5.31 -17.20
C LYS A 86 5.14 -4.51 -16.66
N GLU A 87 4.43 -3.77 -17.51
CA GLU A 87 3.26 -3.02 -17.08
C GLU A 87 2.11 -3.96 -16.66
N ALA A 88 1.88 -5.04 -17.42
CA ALA A 88 0.92 -6.07 -17.05
C ALA A 88 1.31 -6.78 -15.74
N ILE A 89 2.60 -7.18 -15.63
CA ILE A 89 3.14 -7.80 -14.41
C ILE A 89 2.94 -6.87 -13.19
N MET A 90 3.23 -5.58 -13.32
CA MET A 90 3.04 -4.61 -12.25
C MET A 90 1.58 -4.57 -11.75
N ILE A 91 0.61 -4.51 -12.65
CA ILE A 91 -0.81 -4.53 -12.32
C ILE A 91 -1.21 -5.80 -11.57
N LEU A 92 -0.77 -6.96 -12.08
CA LEU A 92 -1.06 -8.26 -11.45
C LEU A 92 -0.41 -8.38 -10.07
N ASN A 93 0.81 -7.88 -9.91
CA ASN A 93 1.49 -7.83 -8.62
C ASN A 93 0.73 -6.94 -7.61
N HIS A 94 0.21 -5.78 -8.02
CA HIS A 94 -0.62 -4.93 -7.16
C HIS A 94 -1.91 -5.65 -6.76
N LYS A 95 -2.60 -6.30 -7.71
CA LYS A 95 -3.78 -7.12 -7.42
C LYS A 95 -3.45 -8.21 -6.38
N ASP A 96 -2.38 -8.97 -6.59
CA ASP A 96 -1.98 -10.05 -5.70
C ASP A 96 -1.59 -9.51 -4.31
N ALA A 97 -0.92 -8.35 -4.23
CA ALA A 97 -0.57 -7.70 -2.98
C ALA A 97 -1.82 -7.24 -2.19
N PHE A 98 -2.82 -6.66 -2.84
CA PHE A 98 -4.09 -6.29 -2.19
C PHE A 98 -4.85 -7.52 -1.68
N MET A 99 -4.96 -8.56 -2.49
CA MET A 99 -5.60 -9.81 -2.08
C MET A 99 -4.87 -10.43 -0.89
N PHE A 100 -3.55 -10.51 -0.94
CA PHE A 100 -2.72 -11.05 0.13
C PHE A 100 -2.94 -10.31 1.46
N VAL A 101 -2.90 -8.96 1.45
CA VAL A 101 -3.16 -8.17 2.67
C VAL A 101 -4.59 -8.37 3.18
N HIS A 102 -5.57 -8.46 2.28
CA HIS A 102 -6.96 -8.70 2.66
C HIS A 102 -7.13 -10.06 3.36
N GLU A 103 -6.55 -11.11 2.81
CA GLU A 103 -6.60 -12.48 3.37
C GLU A 103 -5.83 -12.59 4.68
N HIS A 104 -4.74 -11.83 4.84
CA HIS A 104 -3.86 -11.81 6.03
C HIS A 104 -4.07 -10.56 6.90
N ALA A 105 -5.25 -9.96 6.86
CA ALA A 105 -5.54 -8.67 7.53
C ALA A 105 -5.21 -8.67 9.04
N LYS A 106 -5.30 -9.81 9.72
CA LYS A 106 -4.95 -9.93 11.14
C LYS A 106 -3.45 -9.74 11.39
N GLU A 107 -2.61 -10.29 10.52
CA GLU A 107 -1.15 -10.21 10.60
C GLU A 107 -0.66 -8.80 10.24
N TYR A 108 -1.34 -8.15 9.27
CA TYR A 108 -1.03 -6.80 8.80
C TYR A 108 -1.59 -5.67 9.68
N ARG A 109 -2.23 -5.99 10.81
CA ARG A 109 -2.55 -4.98 11.84
C ARG A 109 -1.30 -4.38 12.47
N ALA A 110 -0.21 -5.13 12.51
CA ALA A 110 1.10 -4.66 12.93
C ALA A 110 1.96 -4.41 11.69
N LEU A 111 2.33 -3.15 11.46
CA LEU A 111 3.23 -2.78 10.38
C LEU A 111 4.68 -3.08 10.81
N THR A 112 5.09 -4.33 10.68
CA THR A 112 6.47 -4.74 10.95
C THR A 112 7.32 -4.66 9.69
N ARG A 113 8.65 -4.53 9.86
CA ARG A 113 9.58 -4.59 8.73
C ARG A 113 9.44 -5.90 7.93
N ALA A 114 9.25 -7.03 8.60
CA ALA A 114 9.04 -8.32 7.93
C ALA A 114 7.78 -8.31 7.05
N ASN A 115 6.66 -7.73 7.53
CA ASN A 115 5.44 -7.60 6.76
C ASN A 115 5.63 -6.69 5.55
N LEU A 116 6.35 -5.56 5.72
CA LEU A 116 6.69 -4.67 4.61
C LEU A 116 7.55 -5.34 3.55
N GLU A 117 8.58 -6.09 3.95
CA GLU A 117 9.45 -6.83 3.04
C GLU A 117 8.70 -7.95 2.31
N ASN A 118 7.78 -8.65 2.97
CA ASN A 118 6.92 -9.66 2.35
C ASN A 118 6.00 -9.04 1.30
N LEU A 119 5.37 -7.92 1.62
CA LEU A 119 4.52 -7.21 0.67
C LEU A 119 5.33 -6.70 -0.52
N HIS A 120 6.51 -6.11 -0.27
CA HIS A 120 7.40 -5.65 -1.33
C HIS A 120 7.85 -6.79 -2.25
N LYS A 121 8.09 -8.00 -1.70
CA LYS A 121 8.41 -9.19 -2.51
C LYS A 121 7.31 -9.53 -3.52
N ILE A 122 6.05 -9.39 -3.13
CA ILE A 122 4.91 -9.60 -4.03
C ILE A 122 4.89 -8.50 -5.10
N LEU A 123 5.02 -7.24 -4.70
CA LEU A 123 4.94 -6.07 -5.60
C LEU A 123 6.01 -6.07 -6.68
N VAL A 124 7.23 -6.57 -6.39
CA VAL A 124 8.35 -6.57 -7.35
C VAL A 124 8.59 -7.91 -8.04
N LYS A 125 7.70 -8.88 -7.84
CA LYS A 125 7.81 -10.20 -8.45
C LYS A 125 7.92 -10.09 -9.97
N ASP A 126 8.89 -10.78 -10.56
CA ASP A 126 9.14 -10.85 -12.02
C ASP A 126 9.43 -9.48 -12.70
N LEU A 127 9.72 -8.42 -11.92
CA LEU A 127 10.11 -7.10 -12.43
C LEU A 127 11.62 -6.88 -12.51
N ASN A 128 12.44 -7.89 -12.19
CA ASN A 128 13.90 -7.79 -12.11
C ASN A 128 14.39 -6.73 -11.10
N VAL A 129 13.62 -6.52 -10.03
CA VAL A 129 13.94 -5.62 -8.92
C VAL A 129 14.12 -6.45 -7.65
N GLY A 130 15.17 -6.14 -6.86
CA GLY A 130 15.37 -6.78 -5.55
C GLY A 130 14.30 -6.33 -4.57
N PHE A 131 13.84 -7.23 -3.71
CA PHE A 131 12.89 -6.88 -2.64
C PHE A 131 13.60 -6.53 -1.32
N GLY A 132 12.85 -5.93 -0.40
CA GLY A 132 13.32 -5.54 0.92
C GLY A 132 13.99 -4.16 0.93
N LEU A 133 14.82 -3.93 1.95
CA LEU A 133 15.51 -2.66 2.09
C LEU A 133 16.59 -2.50 1.02
N ARG A 134 16.62 -1.32 0.39
CA ARG A 134 17.62 -1.01 -0.61
C ARG A 134 19.04 -1.04 -0.06
N GLN A 135 19.96 -1.54 -0.87
CA GLN A 135 21.39 -1.61 -0.54
C GLN A 135 22.23 -0.56 -1.31
N LYS A 136 21.61 0.12 -2.28
CA LYS A 136 22.29 1.12 -3.11
C LYS A 136 21.77 2.52 -2.75
N PRO A 137 22.63 3.55 -2.83
CA PRO A 137 22.19 4.93 -2.73
C PRO A 137 21.14 5.25 -3.79
N VAL A 138 20.18 6.09 -3.44
CA VAL A 138 19.15 6.62 -4.35
C VAL A 138 19.07 8.12 -4.22
N GLY A 139 18.58 8.79 -5.25
CA GLY A 139 18.29 10.22 -5.27
C GLY A 139 16.81 10.45 -5.58
N VAL A 140 16.31 11.62 -5.17
CA VAL A 140 14.98 12.10 -5.57
C VAL A 140 15.18 13.17 -6.63
N VAL A 141 14.71 12.89 -7.84
CA VAL A 141 14.85 13.81 -8.97
C VAL A 141 14.15 15.14 -8.65
N GLY A 142 14.82 16.25 -8.92
CA GLY A 142 14.29 17.58 -8.64
C GLY A 142 14.36 18.02 -7.18
N SER A 143 14.93 17.22 -6.29
CA SER A 143 15.04 17.52 -4.86
C SER A 143 16.49 17.62 -4.39
N LYS A 144 16.75 18.53 -3.44
CA LYS A 144 18.02 18.61 -2.68
C LYS A 144 18.06 17.60 -1.52
N TYR A 145 16.97 16.89 -1.26
CA TYR A 145 16.91 15.87 -0.22
C TYR A 145 17.86 14.71 -0.53
N ARG A 146 18.64 14.32 0.46
CA ARG A 146 19.52 13.14 0.39
C ARG A 146 18.95 12.04 1.27
N PRO A 147 18.37 10.98 0.68
CA PRO A 147 17.95 9.79 1.42
C PRO A 147 19.10 9.13 2.15
N LEU A 148 18.80 8.38 3.20
CA LEU A 148 19.78 7.52 3.87
C LEU A 148 20.41 6.57 2.85
N ASP A 149 21.72 6.35 2.94
CA ASP A 149 22.47 5.42 2.06
C ASP A 149 23.07 4.24 2.83
N ASN A 150 23.11 4.33 4.16
CA ASN A 150 23.60 3.25 5.03
C ASN A 150 22.44 2.30 5.38
N ILE A 151 22.61 0.99 5.08
CA ILE A 151 21.58 -0.03 5.30
C ILE A 151 21.18 -0.17 6.78
N HIS A 152 22.10 0.03 7.71
CA HIS A 152 21.79 -0.05 9.14
C HIS A 152 20.92 1.10 9.58
N GLN A 153 21.19 2.32 9.10
CA GLN A 153 20.36 3.49 9.37
C GLN A 153 18.97 3.38 8.70
N ILE A 154 18.90 2.82 7.49
CA ILE A 154 17.61 2.56 6.81
C ILE A 154 16.78 1.57 7.63
N LYS A 155 17.41 0.49 8.11
CA LYS A 155 16.76 -0.51 8.97
C LYS A 155 16.26 0.13 10.28
N GLU A 156 17.11 0.89 10.96
CA GLU A 156 16.75 1.61 12.19
C GLU A 156 15.56 2.55 11.97
N ALA A 157 15.56 3.33 10.89
CA ALA A 157 14.46 4.24 10.56
C ALA A 157 13.15 3.49 10.29
N VAL A 158 13.18 2.33 9.61
CA VAL A 158 11.98 1.52 9.36
C VAL A 158 11.46 0.86 10.64
N ASP A 159 12.35 0.33 11.47
CA ASP A 159 12.00 -0.29 12.75
C ASP A 159 11.42 0.77 13.73
N GLU A 160 11.98 2.00 13.76
CA GLU A 160 11.44 3.11 14.54
C GLU A 160 10.06 3.56 14.03
N LEU A 161 9.88 3.71 12.71
CA LEU A 161 8.58 4.01 12.11
C LEU A 161 7.53 2.95 12.48
N SER A 162 7.89 1.67 12.42
CA SER A 162 7.01 0.58 12.84
C SER A 162 6.61 0.71 14.32
N SER A 163 7.56 1.08 15.17
CA SER A 163 7.34 1.30 16.61
C SER A 163 6.44 2.50 16.87
N VAL A 164 6.61 3.59 16.12
CA VAL A 164 5.74 4.78 16.22
C VAL A 164 4.30 4.43 15.83
N ILE A 165 4.11 3.75 14.69
CA ILE A 165 2.79 3.34 14.23
C ILE A 165 2.12 2.37 15.21
N ALA A 166 2.89 1.47 15.83
CA ALA A 166 2.37 0.53 16.82
C ALA A 166 1.79 1.22 18.06
N ARG A 167 2.31 2.39 18.44
CA ARG A 167 1.83 3.20 19.59
C ARG A 167 0.52 3.95 19.31
N ILE A 168 0.17 4.14 18.03
CA ILE A 168 -1.09 4.79 17.65
C ILE A 168 -2.23 3.80 17.85
N GLU A 169 -3.24 4.17 18.64
CA GLU A 169 -4.35 3.27 18.98
C GLU A 169 -5.43 3.25 17.91
N THR A 170 -5.76 4.40 17.36
CA THR A 170 -6.85 4.52 16.39
C THR A 170 -6.40 4.17 14.97
N PRO A 171 -7.20 3.38 14.22
CA PRO A 171 -6.87 3.04 12.83
C PRO A 171 -6.92 4.25 11.88
N TYR A 172 -7.52 5.36 12.30
CA TYR A 172 -7.64 6.57 11.46
C TYR A 172 -6.36 7.41 11.46
N GLU A 173 -5.41 7.12 12.34
CA GLU A 173 -4.14 7.83 12.50
C GLU A 173 -2.92 6.95 12.13
N LYS A 174 -3.13 5.66 11.90
CA LYS A 174 -2.12 4.72 11.41
C LYS A 174 -1.90 4.87 9.91
#